data_476afd9fe29fac3f93724ac337621c1f
#
_entry.id   476afd9fe29fac3f93724ac337621c1f
#
_cell.length_a   1.000
_cell.length_b   1.000
_cell.length_c   1.000
_cell.angle_alpha   90.00
_cell.angle_beta   90.00
_cell.angle_gamma   90.00
#
_symmetry.space_group_name_H-M   'P 1'
#
loop_
_entity.id
_entity.type
_entity.pdbx_description
1 polymer ?
#
loop_
_entity_poly.entity_id
_entity_poly.type
_entity_poly.pdbx_seq_one_letter_code
_entity_poly.pdbx_strand_id
1 'polypeptide(L)'
;MAKVLKFTACAAAVAVALYAGAGYIGVPYATRTVLEKVASQELGREVTLSDVSFNPWTLVYELKGLSIPEAGSDPLLSLGLLRVDASIQSLFKLAPVIEEVTIDGLRVNAVMNEKNRKDVDRLMGKTGGTDAAGTDAEEKTSKPSSGLPQFAVYNISVTNSSLSYRDDAQKINQALTDLTIKLPFVSTMESSAESLVTPALAFKLNGSQIEATGSTKPFGTTLEARLNFKVSSLDVAELARIVPGAQFRKPAHC
;
A
#
# COMPACT_ATOMS: atom_id res chain seq x y z
N MET A 1 52.77 16.48 4.60
CA MET A 1 51.40 16.89 4.17
C MET A 1 50.93 16.15 2.93
N ALA A 2 51.66 16.06 1.82
CA ALA A 2 51.21 15.40 0.57
C ALA A 2 50.88 13.90 0.68
N LYS A 3 51.58 13.14 1.54
CA LYS A 3 51.28 11.71 1.77
C LYS A 3 49.98 11.48 2.54
N VAL A 4 49.68 12.32 3.55
CA VAL A 4 48.43 12.26 4.31
C VAL A 4 47.24 12.61 3.41
N LEU A 5 47.37 13.66 2.58
CA LEU A 5 46.32 14.06 1.63
C LEU A 5 46.02 12.97 0.59
N LYS A 6 47.04 12.27 0.09
CA LYS A 6 46.85 11.13 -0.82
C LYS A 6 46.16 9.95 -0.12
N PHE A 7 46.52 9.67 1.12
CA PHE A 7 45.89 8.58 1.88
C PHE A 7 44.41 8.89 2.19
N THR A 8 44.08 10.09 2.63
CA THR A 8 42.72 10.52 2.90
C THR A 8 41.88 10.52 1.61
N ALA A 9 42.42 10.97 0.49
CA ALA A 9 41.73 10.93 -0.81
C ALA A 9 41.43 9.47 -1.28
N CYS A 10 42.42 8.57 -1.08
CA CYS A 10 42.23 7.16 -1.40
C CYS A 10 41.15 6.49 -0.51
N ALA A 11 41.20 6.76 0.80
CA ALA A 11 40.20 6.26 1.73
C ALA A 11 38.79 6.77 1.42
N ALA A 12 38.65 8.05 1.07
CA ALA A 12 37.37 8.62 0.64
C ALA A 12 36.85 7.97 -0.66
N ALA A 13 37.72 7.76 -1.63
CA ALA A 13 37.35 7.09 -2.88
C ALA A 13 36.87 5.64 -2.65
N VAL A 14 37.52 4.90 -1.76
CA VAL A 14 37.12 3.55 -1.39
C VAL A 14 35.76 3.58 -0.66
N ALA A 15 35.54 4.51 0.26
CA ALA A 15 34.25 4.63 0.96
C ALA A 15 33.10 4.93 -0.01
N VAL A 16 33.31 5.85 -0.96
CA VAL A 16 32.34 6.16 -2.01
C VAL A 16 32.06 4.95 -2.89
N ALA A 17 33.08 4.20 -3.29
CA ALA A 17 32.93 2.98 -4.10
C ALA A 17 32.15 1.90 -3.35
N LEU A 18 32.41 1.70 -2.06
CA LEU A 18 31.68 0.75 -1.22
C LEU A 18 30.22 1.17 -1.04
N TYR A 19 29.96 2.44 -0.81
CA TYR A 19 28.59 2.99 -0.72
C TYR A 19 27.81 2.79 -2.02
N ALA A 20 28.43 3.13 -3.15
CA ALA A 20 27.81 2.95 -4.47
C ALA A 20 27.57 1.45 -4.75
N GLY A 21 28.55 0.58 -4.48
CA GLY A 21 28.39 -0.86 -4.64
C GLY A 21 27.29 -1.46 -3.76
N ALA A 22 27.23 -1.07 -2.51
CA ALA A 22 26.18 -1.49 -1.59
C ALA A 22 24.79 -1.03 -2.07
N GLY A 23 24.67 0.21 -2.58
CA GLY A 23 23.41 0.74 -3.10
C GLY A 23 23.00 0.08 -4.43
N TYR A 24 23.83 0.17 -5.44
CA TYR A 24 23.44 -0.31 -6.78
C TYR A 24 23.35 -1.84 -6.90
N ILE A 25 24.08 -2.59 -6.11
CA ILE A 25 24.14 -4.07 -6.21
C ILE A 25 23.53 -4.70 -4.95
N GLY A 26 23.92 -4.23 -3.76
CA GLY A 26 23.53 -4.83 -2.49
C GLY A 26 22.00 -4.75 -2.24
N VAL A 27 21.41 -3.58 -2.43
CA VAL A 27 19.96 -3.38 -2.21
C VAL A 27 19.12 -4.23 -3.18
N PRO A 28 19.32 -4.19 -4.51
CA PRO A 28 18.58 -5.05 -5.43
C PRO A 28 18.76 -6.55 -5.16
N TYR A 29 19.98 -6.99 -4.86
CA TYR A 29 20.25 -8.38 -4.52
C TYR A 29 19.52 -8.83 -3.25
N ALA A 30 19.57 -8.03 -2.19
CA ALA A 30 18.86 -8.31 -0.95
C ALA A 30 17.35 -8.36 -1.17
N THR A 31 16.79 -7.41 -1.90
CA THR A 31 15.35 -7.39 -2.23
C THR A 31 14.92 -8.63 -2.99
N ARG A 32 15.66 -9.01 -4.04
CA ARG A 32 15.38 -10.24 -4.80
C ARG A 32 15.43 -11.47 -3.90
N THR A 33 16.47 -11.58 -3.09
CA THR A 33 16.64 -12.73 -2.20
C THR A 33 15.51 -12.84 -1.18
N VAL A 34 15.07 -11.73 -0.60
CA VAL A 34 13.97 -11.72 0.35
C VAL A 34 12.65 -12.06 -0.33
N LEU A 35 12.32 -11.41 -1.44
CA LEU A 35 11.04 -11.60 -2.10
C LEU A 35 10.95 -12.96 -2.82
N GLU A 36 11.97 -13.36 -3.58
CA GLU A 36 11.92 -14.62 -4.33
C GLU A 36 12.13 -15.85 -3.45
N LYS A 37 12.96 -15.78 -2.39
CA LYS A 37 13.22 -16.95 -1.52
C LYS A 37 12.34 -16.98 -0.29
N VAL A 38 12.38 -15.90 0.52
CA VAL A 38 11.68 -15.91 1.81
C VAL A 38 10.17 -15.84 1.58
N ALA A 39 9.70 -14.91 0.76
CA ALA A 39 8.28 -14.80 0.49
C ALA A 39 7.73 -16.05 -0.21
N SER A 40 8.49 -16.66 -1.14
CA SER A 40 8.07 -17.90 -1.80
C SER A 40 7.95 -19.05 -0.80
N GLN A 41 8.85 -19.15 0.19
CA GLN A 41 8.78 -20.19 1.22
C GLN A 41 7.60 -19.98 2.17
N GLU A 42 7.37 -18.76 2.61
CA GLU A 42 6.28 -18.43 3.53
C GLU A 42 4.89 -18.58 2.87
N LEU A 43 4.78 -18.18 1.60
CA LEU A 43 3.53 -18.26 0.85
C LEU A 43 3.29 -19.65 0.25
N GLY A 44 4.32 -20.52 0.18
CA GLY A 44 4.25 -21.79 -0.54
C GLY A 44 4.00 -21.63 -2.05
N ARG A 45 4.39 -20.48 -2.63
CA ARG A 45 4.15 -20.10 -4.03
C ARG A 45 5.40 -19.43 -4.59
N GLU A 46 5.64 -19.60 -5.87
CA GLU A 46 6.75 -18.94 -6.52
C GLU A 46 6.50 -17.43 -6.65
N VAL A 47 7.33 -16.62 -6.03
CA VAL A 47 7.32 -15.17 -6.20
C VAL A 47 8.37 -14.80 -7.23
N THR A 48 7.99 -14.12 -8.29
CA THR A 48 8.88 -13.70 -9.38
C THR A 48 8.97 -12.19 -9.47
N LEU A 49 10.14 -11.70 -9.86
CA LEU A 49 10.45 -10.29 -10.05
C LEU A 49 11.13 -10.08 -11.40
N SER A 50 10.69 -9.09 -12.18
CA SER A 50 11.36 -8.73 -13.43
C SER A 50 12.61 -7.91 -13.17
N ASP A 51 12.49 -6.81 -12.42
CA ASP A 51 13.61 -5.91 -12.16
C ASP A 51 13.49 -5.23 -10.80
N VAL A 52 14.64 -4.96 -10.18
CA VAL A 52 14.78 -4.17 -8.97
C VAL A 52 15.97 -3.26 -9.14
N SER A 53 15.78 -1.98 -8.91
CA SER A 53 16.85 -0.99 -8.96
C SER A 53 16.79 -0.06 -7.75
N PHE A 54 17.95 0.41 -7.35
CA PHE A 54 18.10 1.43 -6.32
C PHE A 54 19.23 2.37 -6.71
N ASN A 55 18.96 3.67 -6.69
CA ASN A 55 19.97 4.69 -6.90
C ASN A 55 20.37 5.30 -5.54
N PRO A 56 21.57 5.02 -5.04
CA PRO A 56 22.00 5.50 -3.72
C PRO A 56 22.22 7.01 -3.66
N TRP A 57 22.35 7.71 -4.79
CA TRP A 57 22.56 9.15 -4.82
C TRP A 57 21.24 9.94 -4.78
N THR A 58 20.22 9.42 -5.44
CA THR A 58 18.89 10.03 -5.46
C THR A 58 17.94 9.38 -4.48
N LEU A 59 18.31 8.24 -3.86
CA LEU A 59 17.51 7.43 -2.96
C LEU A 59 16.22 6.91 -3.60
N VAL A 60 16.22 6.78 -4.93
CA VAL A 60 15.09 6.24 -5.69
C VAL A 60 15.19 4.72 -5.72
N TYR A 61 14.14 4.07 -5.26
CA TYR A 61 13.94 2.61 -5.34
C TYR A 61 12.83 2.30 -6.33
N GLU A 62 13.08 1.36 -7.23
CA GLU A 62 12.08 0.84 -8.16
C GLU A 62 12.05 -0.68 -8.12
N LEU A 63 10.84 -1.22 -8.12
CA LEU A 63 10.55 -2.64 -8.24
C LEU A 63 9.56 -2.82 -9.38
N LYS A 64 9.89 -3.70 -10.33
CA LYS A 64 9.08 -3.92 -11.53
C LYS A 64 8.71 -5.39 -11.68
N GLY A 65 7.48 -5.63 -12.12
CA GLY A 65 7.02 -6.93 -12.54
C GLY A 65 7.02 -7.98 -11.44
N LEU A 66 6.58 -7.61 -10.23
CA LEU A 66 6.32 -8.58 -9.17
C LEU A 66 5.09 -9.41 -9.56
N SER A 67 5.21 -10.73 -9.46
CA SER A 67 4.09 -11.65 -9.72
C SER A 67 4.11 -12.82 -8.75
N ILE A 68 2.92 -13.15 -8.25
CA ILE A 68 2.65 -14.34 -7.43
C ILE A 68 1.61 -15.16 -8.18
N PRO A 69 1.99 -16.25 -8.85
CA PRO A 69 1.09 -17.04 -9.66
C PRO A 69 0.04 -17.78 -8.82
N GLU A 70 -1.11 -18.04 -9.43
CA GLU A 70 -2.15 -18.93 -8.94
C GLU A 70 -2.30 -20.10 -9.93
N ALA A 71 -2.45 -21.31 -9.40
CA ALA A 71 -2.57 -22.50 -10.24
C ALA A 71 -3.86 -22.46 -11.08
N GLY A 72 -3.72 -22.41 -12.41
CA GLY A 72 -4.83 -22.50 -13.36
C GLY A 72 -5.70 -21.23 -13.49
N SER A 73 -5.22 -20.10 -13.03
CA SER A 73 -5.94 -18.81 -13.13
C SER A 73 -4.97 -17.63 -13.31
N ASP A 74 -5.52 -16.43 -13.35
CA ASP A 74 -4.73 -15.20 -13.30
C ASP A 74 -3.89 -15.15 -12.01
N PRO A 75 -2.74 -14.47 -12.03
CA PRO A 75 -1.90 -14.33 -10.85
C PRO A 75 -2.68 -13.83 -9.64
N LEU A 76 -2.45 -14.42 -8.46
CA LEU A 76 -3.04 -13.96 -7.21
C LEU A 76 -2.73 -12.47 -6.95
N LEU A 77 -1.48 -12.10 -7.22
CA LEU A 77 -1.02 -10.72 -7.13
C LEU A 77 -0.04 -10.45 -8.26
N SER A 78 -0.22 -9.32 -8.92
CA SER A 78 0.79 -8.77 -9.82
C SER A 78 0.92 -7.26 -9.61
N LEU A 79 2.12 -6.75 -9.80
CA LEU A 79 2.45 -5.35 -9.66
C LEU A 79 3.35 -4.92 -10.81
N GLY A 80 2.92 -3.96 -11.59
CA GLY A 80 3.70 -3.43 -12.72
C GLY A 80 4.91 -2.64 -12.24
N LEU A 81 4.68 -1.62 -11.41
CA LEU A 81 5.72 -0.74 -10.87
C LEU A 81 5.41 -0.32 -9.44
N LEU A 82 6.40 -0.44 -8.56
CA LEU A 82 6.50 0.30 -7.31
C LEU A 82 7.72 1.21 -7.40
N ARG A 83 7.50 2.52 -7.27
CA ARG A 83 8.57 3.52 -7.18
C ARG A 83 8.45 4.24 -5.84
N VAL A 84 9.57 4.34 -5.15
CA VAL A 84 9.70 5.09 -3.89
C VAL A 84 10.87 6.03 -4.02
N ASP A 85 10.62 7.32 -3.86
CA ASP A 85 11.63 8.37 -3.87
C ASP A 85 11.80 8.88 -2.43
N ALA A 86 12.90 8.50 -1.80
CA ALA A 86 13.18 8.89 -0.42
C ALA A 86 14.03 10.18 -0.41
N SER A 87 13.65 11.11 0.47
CA SER A 87 14.35 12.38 0.60
C SER A 87 15.63 12.26 1.43
N ILE A 88 16.69 12.92 1.00
CA ILE A 88 17.90 13.11 1.79
C ILE A 88 17.62 13.83 3.13
N GLN A 89 16.50 14.54 3.22
CA GLN A 89 16.05 15.17 4.46
C GLN A 89 15.79 14.17 5.59
N SER A 90 15.54 12.90 5.27
CA SER A 90 15.39 11.82 6.25
C SER A 90 16.60 11.73 7.18
N LEU A 91 17.80 11.97 6.66
CA LEU A 91 19.04 11.93 7.45
C LEU A 91 19.15 13.10 8.43
N PHE A 92 18.66 14.28 8.03
CA PHE A 92 18.73 15.49 8.84
C PHE A 92 17.62 15.57 9.88
N LYS A 93 16.43 15.08 9.52
CA LYS A 93 15.26 15.07 10.41
C LYS A 93 15.21 13.87 11.34
N LEU A 94 16.12 12.88 11.16
CA LEU A 94 16.13 11.59 11.86
C LEU A 94 14.74 10.90 11.80
N ALA A 95 14.02 11.13 10.71
CA ALA A 95 12.68 10.65 10.47
C ALA A 95 12.54 10.31 8.98
N PRO A 96 11.87 9.22 8.59
CA PRO A 96 11.66 8.89 7.20
C PRO A 96 10.84 9.98 6.50
N VAL A 97 11.41 10.56 5.46
CA VAL A 97 10.75 11.50 4.55
C VAL A 97 10.78 10.90 3.15
N ILE A 98 9.63 10.64 2.59
CA ILE A 98 9.47 10.08 1.24
C ILE A 98 8.79 11.16 0.40
N GLU A 99 9.40 11.50 -0.74
CA GLU A 99 8.92 12.57 -1.62
C GLU A 99 7.86 12.08 -2.59
N GLU A 100 7.94 10.80 -2.99
CA GLU A 100 6.97 10.19 -3.90
C GLU A 100 6.84 8.70 -3.64
N VAL A 101 5.60 8.20 -3.68
CA VAL A 101 5.27 6.77 -3.76
C VAL A 101 4.34 6.56 -4.94
N THR A 102 4.79 5.83 -5.95
CA THR A 102 4.00 5.46 -7.11
C THR A 102 3.82 3.96 -7.17
N ILE A 103 2.56 3.52 -7.22
CA ILE A 103 2.14 2.13 -7.44
C ILE A 103 1.34 2.10 -8.74
N ASP A 104 1.84 1.39 -9.73
CA ASP A 104 1.18 1.26 -11.02
C ASP A 104 0.92 -0.19 -11.39
N GLY A 105 -0.29 -0.48 -11.87
CA GLY A 105 -0.66 -1.79 -12.35
C GLY A 105 -0.71 -2.86 -11.25
N LEU A 106 -1.12 -2.51 -10.03
CA LEU A 106 -1.40 -3.48 -8.97
C LEU A 106 -2.68 -4.25 -9.30
N ARG A 107 -2.57 -5.56 -9.44
CA ARG A 107 -3.71 -6.46 -9.65
C ARG A 107 -3.71 -7.51 -8.56
N VAL A 108 -4.85 -7.65 -7.90
CA VAL A 108 -5.09 -8.66 -6.88
C VAL A 108 -6.30 -9.48 -7.28
N ASN A 109 -6.12 -10.80 -7.39
CA ASN A 109 -7.18 -11.73 -7.76
C ASN A 109 -7.39 -12.71 -6.61
N ALA A 110 -8.36 -12.44 -5.77
CA ALA A 110 -8.71 -13.31 -4.64
C ALA A 110 -9.79 -14.30 -5.07
N VAL A 111 -9.43 -15.58 -5.14
CA VAL A 111 -10.37 -16.67 -5.44
C VAL A 111 -10.61 -17.49 -4.18
N MET A 112 -11.85 -17.45 -3.68
CA MET A 112 -12.28 -18.26 -2.55
C MET A 112 -12.89 -19.55 -3.08
N ASN A 113 -12.13 -20.62 -3.00
CA ASN A 113 -12.61 -22.00 -3.23
C ASN A 113 -12.63 -22.77 -1.91
N GLU A 114 -13.13 -24.00 -1.89
CA GLU A 114 -13.21 -24.80 -0.67
C GLU A 114 -11.84 -25.03 0.00
N LYS A 115 -10.78 -25.17 -0.80
CA LYS A 115 -9.42 -25.35 -0.30
C LYS A 115 -8.90 -24.05 0.34
N ASN A 116 -8.98 -22.93 -0.38
CA ASN A 116 -8.53 -21.64 0.12
C ASN A 116 -9.32 -21.19 1.35
N ARG A 117 -10.61 -21.53 1.42
CA ARG A 117 -11.45 -21.26 2.60
C ARG A 117 -10.92 -22.00 3.83
N LYS A 118 -10.59 -23.28 3.70
CA LYS A 118 -10.01 -24.07 4.81
C LYS A 118 -8.66 -23.50 5.25
N ASP A 119 -7.86 -22.99 4.33
CA ASP A 119 -6.57 -22.40 4.65
C ASP A 119 -6.75 -21.03 5.33
N VAL A 120 -7.68 -20.19 4.87
CA VAL A 120 -8.06 -18.93 5.54
C VAL A 120 -8.64 -19.22 6.93
N ASP A 121 -9.55 -20.19 7.07
CA ASP A 121 -10.12 -20.56 8.37
C ASP A 121 -9.05 -21.07 9.34
N ARG A 122 -8.06 -21.83 8.85
CA ARG A 122 -6.91 -22.24 9.63
C ARG A 122 -6.02 -21.08 10.07
N LEU A 123 -5.79 -20.11 9.18
CA LEU A 123 -5.02 -18.91 9.47
C LEU A 123 -5.77 -18.00 10.45
N MET A 124 -7.06 -17.81 10.23
CA MET A 124 -7.93 -17.05 11.14
C MET A 124 -8.09 -17.77 12.50
N GLY A 125 -8.22 -19.09 12.51
CA GLY A 125 -8.25 -19.89 13.73
C GLY A 125 -6.92 -19.89 14.48
N LYS A 126 -5.78 -19.75 13.80
CA LYS A 126 -4.47 -19.56 14.44
C LYS A 126 -4.26 -18.12 14.93
N THR A 127 -4.87 -17.13 14.27
CA THR A 127 -4.82 -15.72 14.69
C THR A 127 -5.90 -15.43 15.75
N GLY A 128 -6.99 -16.20 15.77
CA GLY A 128 -8.05 -16.13 16.79
C GLY A 128 -7.71 -16.80 18.13
N GLY A 129 -6.50 -17.35 18.24
CA GLY A 129 -5.97 -17.94 19.48
C GLY A 129 -5.28 -16.97 20.44
N THR A 130 -5.37 -15.68 20.22
CA THR A 130 -5.23 -14.69 21.28
C THR A 130 -6.63 -14.32 21.75
N ASP A 131 -7.00 -14.86 22.89
CA ASP A 131 -8.22 -14.57 23.62
C ASP A 131 -8.55 -13.08 23.55
N ALA A 132 -9.48 -12.71 22.68
CA ALA A 132 -10.25 -11.50 22.88
C ALA A 132 -11.24 -11.79 24.02
N ALA A 133 -10.70 -12.02 25.23
CA ALA A 133 -11.45 -11.85 26.43
C ALA A 133 -11.96 -10.42 26.43
N GLY A 134 -13.28 -10.29 26.42
CA GLY A 134 -13.95 -9.02 26.59
C GLY A 134 -13.34 -8.25 27.75
N THR A 135 -12.63 -7.25 27.43
CA THR A 135 -12.29 -6.20 28.37
C THR A 135 -13.11 -5.01 27.94
N ASP A 136 -14.04 -4.65 28.81
CA ASP A 136 -14.73 -3.38 28.80
C ASP A 136 -13.73 -2.30 28.42
N ALA A 137 -13.89 -1.75 27.22
CA ALA A 137 -13.13 -0.62 26.79
C ALA A 137 -13.61 0.56 27.62
N GLU A 138 -13.03 0.75 28.80
CA GLU A 138 -13.01 2.06 29.42
C GLU A 138 -12.42 3.02 28.41
N GLU A 139 -13.24 3.92 28.00
CA GLU A 139 -12.95 5.11 27.19
C GLU A 139 -11.92 5.97 27.92
N LYS A 140 -10.67 5.49 27.93
CA LYS A 140 -9.55 6.35 28.27
C LYS A 140 -9.36 7.30 27.11
N THR A 141 -9.89 8.50 27.28
CA THR A 141 -9.45 9.71 26.59
C THR A 141 -7.93 9.86 26.80
N SER A 142 -7.16 9.09 26.08
CA SER A 142 -5.73 9.31 25.96
C SER A 142 -5.55 10.50 25.03
N LYS A 143 -5.08 11.62 25.61
CA LYS A 143 -4.41 12.70 24.89
C LYS A 143 -3.54 12.07 23.81
N PRO A 144 -3.42 12.68 22.61
CA PRO A 144 -2.48 12.21 21.61
C PRO A 144 -1.08 12.30 22.20
N SER A 145 -0.69 11.23 22.84
CA SER A 145 0.66 11.10 23.40
C SER A 145 1.60 10.80 22.23
N SER A 146 2.53 11.66 22.03
CA SER A 146 3.95 11.50 21.65
C SER A 146 4.46 10.06 21.50
N GLY A 147 3.83 9.23 20.66
CA GLY A 147 4.19 7.81 20.54
C GLY A 147 4.27 7.32 19.09
N LEU A 148 3.68 8.01 18.14
CA LEU A 148 3.86 7.65 16.74
C LEU A 148 5.23 8.12 16.25
N PRO A 149 6.00 7.26 15.56
CA PRO A 149 7.24 7.70 14.96
C PRO A 149 6.96 8.85 14.00
N GLN A 150 7.83 9.86 14.01
CA GLN A 150 7.71 10.96 13.06
C GLN A 150 8.05 10.45 11.66
N PHE A 151 7.19 10.72 10.70
CA PHE A 151 7.40 10.43 9.28
C PHE A 151 6.64 11.44 8.41
N ALA A 152 7.05 11.54 7.16
CA ALA A 152 6.30 12.25 6.13
C ALA A 152 6.39 11.48 4.80
N VAL A 153 5.27 11.29 4.13
CA VAL A 153 5.17 10.70 2.80
C VAL A 153 4.36 11.64 1.94
N TYR A 154 4.92 12.04 0.82
CA TYR A 154 4.29 12.95 -0.13
C TYR A 154 3.97 12.25 -1.45
N ASN A 155 3.07 12.83 -2.23
CA ASN A 155 2.76 12.43 -3.60
C ASN A 155 2.49 10.91 -3.75
N ILE A 156 1.62 10.39 -2.90
CA ILE A 156 1.23 8.96 -2.98
C ILE A 156 0.23 8.82 -4.12
N SER A 157 0.57 7.97 -5.09
CA SER A 157 -0.30 7.65 -6.22
C SER A 157 -0.41 6.15 -6.45
N VAL A 158 -1.64 5.68 -6.66
CA VAL A 158 -1.95 4.35 -7.15
C VAL A 158 -2.70 4.52 -8.46
N THR A 159 -2.25 3.85 -9.52
CA THR A 159 -2.84 3.97 -10.86
C THR A 159 -2.99 2.60 -11.51
N ASN A 160 -3.89 2.50 -12.49
CA ASN A 160 -4.08 1.31 -13.33
C ASN A 160 -4.23 0.00 -12.53
N SER A 161 -4.85 0.09 -11.35
CA SER A 161 -4.91 -1.02 -10.40
C SER A 161 -6.30 -1.65 -10.37
N SER A 162 -6.35 -2.93 -9.98
CA SER A 162 -7.61 -3.68 -9.94
C SER A 162 -7.59 -4.70 -8.81
N LEU A 163 -8.79 -4.97 -8.29
CA LEU A 163 -9.02 -6.01 -7.29
C LEU A 163 -10.22 -6.84 -7.75
N SER A 164 -10.05 -8.14 -7.89
CA SER A 164 -11.14 -9.08 -8.12
C SER A 164 -11.30 -10.04 -6.95
N TYR A 165 -12.53 -10.29 -6.58
CA TYR A 165 -12.91 -11.28 -5.58
C TYR A 165 -13.96 -12.22 -6.15
N ARG A 166 -13.66 -13.51 -6.14
CA ARG A 166 -14.58 -14.56 -6.57
C ARG A 166 -14.75 -15.60 -5.47
N ASP A 167 -15.99 -15.87 -5.10
CA ASP A 167 -16.37 -16.95 -4.21
C ASP A 167 -17.30 -17.90 -4.95
N ASP A 168 -16.76 -19.06 -5.34
CA ASP A 168 -17.49 -20.04 -6.12
C ASP A 168 -18.64 -20.71 -5.32
N ALA A 169 -18.50 -20.83 -4.00
CA ALA A 169 -19.51 -21.43 -3.14
C ALA A 169 -20.70 -20.48 -2.91
N GLN A 170 -20.43 -19.19 -2.76
CA GLN A 170 -21.48 -18.18 -2.57
C GLN A 170 -21.95 -17.56 -3.89
N LYS A 171 -21.33 -17.92 -5.01
CA LYS A 171 -21.59 -17.32 -6.34
C LYS A 171 -21.41 -15.79 -6.34
N ILE A 172 -20.45 -15.31 -5.58
CA ILE A 172 -20.09 -13.90 -5.52
C ILE A 172 -18.95 -13.66 -6.50
N ASN A 173 -19.09 -12.65 -7.34
CA ASN A 173 -18.03 -12.15 -8.21
C ASN A 173 -18.04 -10.62 -8.15
N GLN A 174 -16.98 -10.05 -7.62
CA GLN A 174 -16.82 -8.61 -7.45
C GLN A 174 -15.54 -8.17 -8.15
N ALA A 175 -15.65 -7.14 -8.96
CA ALA A 175 -14.51 -6.58 -9.67
C ALA A 175 -14.43 -5.07 -9.43
N LEU A 176 -13.34 -4.65 -8.83
CA LEU A 176 -12.95 -3.25 -8.74
C LEU A 176 -11.85 -3.02 -9.77
N THR A 177 -12.09 -2.16 -10.74
CA THR A 177 -11.17 -1.87 -11.84
C THR A 177 -10.88 -0.38 -11.94
N ASP A 178 -9.84 -0.03 -12.70
CA ASP A 178 -9.44 1.35 -12.94
C ASP A 178 -9.20 2.14 -11.64
N LEU A 179 -8.71 1.45 -10.60
CA LEU A 179 -8.43 2.09 -9.32
C LEU A 179 -7.34 3.13 -9.49
N THR A 180 -7.70 4.34 -9.11
CA THR A 180 -6.78 5.48 -9.01
C THR A 180 -6.94 6.11 -7.63
N ILE A 181 -5.83 6.23 -6.90
CA ILE A 181 -5.75 6.92 -5.62
C ILE A 181 -4.70 8.01 -5.74
N LYS A 182 -5.04 9.21 -5.31
CA LYS A 182 -4.08 10.32 -5.19
C LYS A 182 -4.19 10.87 -3.78
N LEU A 183 -3.09 10.83 -3.06
CA LEU A 183 -3.00 11.33 -1.70
C LEU A 183 -1.78 12.26 -1.63
N PRO A 184 -2.00 13.58 -1.53
CA PRO A 184 -0.92 14.58 -1.62
C PRO A 184 0.17 14.38 -0.57
N PHE A 185 -0.22 14.08 0.67
CA PHE A 185 0.74 13.74 1.72
C PHE A 185 0.06 13.07 2.93
N VAL A 186 0.87 12.37 3.71
CA VAL A 186 0.58 11.87 5.05
C VAL A 186 1.78 12.16 5.92
N SER A 187 1.62 12.86 7.02
CA SER A 187 2.74 13.23 7.90
C SER A 187 2.30 13.30 9.34
N THR A 188 3.10 12.69 10.22
CA THR A 188 2.96 12.81 11.68
C THR A 188 3.85 13.92 12.26
N MET A 189 4.57 14.65 11.41
CA MET A 189 5.42 15.77 11.84
C MET A 189 4.55 16.91 12.36
N GLU A 190 4.93 17.52 13.48
CA GLU A 190 4.20 18.65 14.09
C GLU A 190 3.97 19.80 13.11
N SER A 191 4.94 20.09 12.24
CA SER A 191 4.83 21.14 11.22
C SER A 191 3.73 20.88 10.18
N SER A 192 3.26 19.65 10.05
CA SER A 192 2.27 19.22 9.05
C SER A 192 0.98 18.69 9.67
N ALA A 193 0.92 18.54 11.00
CA ALA A 193 -0.21 17.90 11.70
C ALA A 193 -1.55 18.61 11.44
N GLU A 194 -1.54 19.94 11.37
CA GLU A 194 -2.74 20.76 11.09
C GLU A 194 -2.97 21.00 9.60
N SER A 195 -2.16 20.43 8.72
CA SER A 195 -2.30 20.65 7.28
C SER A 195 -3.46 19.85 6.71
N LEU A 196 -4.21 20.49 5.82
CA LEU A 196 -5.34 19.88 5.14
C LEU A 196 -4.85 18.98 4.00
N VAL A 197 -5.22 17.71 4.05
CA VAL A 197 -4.96 16.72 3.01
C VAL A 197 -6.19 16.60 2.13
N THR A 198 -6.01 16.61 0.81
CA THR A 198 -7.10 16.50 -0.17
C THR A 198 -6.98 15.21 -0.96
N PRO A 199 -7.43 14.06 -0.41
CA PRO A 199 -7.41 12.79 -1.12
C PRO A 199 -8.38 12.78 -2.29
N ALA A 200 -8.00 12.04 -3.34
CA ALA A 200 -8.89 11.72 -4.45
C ALA A 200 -8.82 10.21 -4.74
N LEU A 201 -9.97 9.60 -4.95
CA LEU A 201 -10.16 8.18 -5.24
C LEU A 201 -11.11 8.06 -6.41
N ALA A 202 -10.78 7.24 -7.39
CA ALA A 202 -11.68 6.86 -8.47
C ALA A 202 -11.50 5.38 -8.78
N PHE A 203 -12.59 4.68 -9.02
CA PHE A 203 -12.60 3.27 -9.43
C PHE A 203 -13.93 2.90 -10.06
N LYS A 204 -13.98 1.75 -10.72
CA LYS A 204 -15.22 1.11 -11.15
C LYS A 204 -15.48 -0.13 -10.31
N LEU A 205 -16.66 -0.24 -9.73
CA LEU A 205 -17.12 -1.43 -9.04
C LEU A 205 -18.19 -2.11 -9.87
N ASN A 206 -17.88 -3.30 -10.39
CA ASN A 206 -18.76 -4.04 -11.31
C ASN A 206 -19.28 -3.17 -12.50
N GLY A 207 -18.41 -2.30 -13.01
CA GLY A 207 -18.75 -1.37 -14.09
C GLY A 207 -19.33 -0.02 -13.65
N SER A 208 -19.80 0.12 -12.42
CA SER A 208 -20.30 1.40 -11.86
C SER A 208 -19.14 2.30 -11.46
N GLN A 209 -19.05 3.50 -12.02
CA GLN A 209 -18.00 4.45 -11.70
C GLN A 209 -18.27 5.16 -10.37
N ILE A 210 -17.30 5.13 -9.50
CA ILE A 210 -17.32 5.76 -8.20
C ILE A 210 -16.11 6.70 -8.09
N GLU A 211 -16.39 7.95 -7.75
CA GLU A 211 -15.38 8.96 -7.49
C GLU A 211 -15.59 9.50 -6.07
N ALA A 212 -14.51 9.64 -5.32
CA ALA A 212 -14.52 10.26 -4.02
C ALA A 212 -13.41 11.30 -3.94
N THR A 213 -13.76 12.48 -3.48
CA THR A 213 -12.83 13.57 -3.20
C THR A 213 -13.12 14.12 -1.82
N GLY A 214 -12.14 14.69 -1.19
CA GLY A 214 -12.38 15.20 0.13
C GLY A 214 -11.26 16.07 0.68
N SER A 215 -11.41 16.40 1.94
CA SER A 215 -10.40 17.07 2.72
C SER A 215 -10.40 16.50 4.14
N THR A 216 -9.22 16.27 4.69
CA THR A 216 -9.07 15.72 6.03
C THR A 216 -7.81 16.25 6.71
N LYS A 217 -7.86 16.32 8.04
CA LYS A 217 -6.69 16.55 8.91
C LYS A 217 -6.45 15.27 9.73
N PRO A 218 -5.74 14.29 9.20
CA PRO A 218 -5.66 12.97 9.81
C PRO A 218 -4.90 12.93 11.15
N PHE A 219 -4.02 13.90 11.39
CA PHE A 219 -3.18 13.98 12.58
C PHE A 219 -3.33 15.33 13.34
N GLY A 220 -4.34 16.12 12.99
CA GLY A 220 -4.64 17.36 13.70
C GLY A 220 -5.16 17.12 15.11
N THR A 221 -5.13 18.16 15.91
CA THR A 221 -5.72 18.15 17.26
C THR A 221 -7.23 17.89 17.23
N THR A 222 -7.88 18.26 16.13
CA THR A 222 -9.28 17.95 15.82
C THR A 222 -9.33 17.17 14.51
N LEU A 223 -9.87 15.94 14.56
CA LEU A 223 -10.09 15.14 13.38
C LEU A 223 -11.22 15.75 12.55
N GLU A 224 -10.88 16.33 11.43
CA GLU A 224 -11.85 16.86 10.47
C GLU A 224 -11.78 16.04 9.19
N ALA A 225 -12.92 15.58 8.70
CA ALA A 225 -13.02 14.91 7.41
C ALA A 225 -14.29 15.35 6.69
N ARG A 226 -14.14 15.75 5.43
CA ARG A 226 -15.23 15.99 4.49
C ARG A 226 -15.00 15.12 3.26
N LEU A 227 -15.97 14.30 2.94
CA LEU A 227 -15.90 13.40 1.78
C LEU A 227 -17.11 13.67 0.87
N ASN A 228 -16.83 13.84 -0.40
CA ASN A 228 -17.83 13.97 -1.46
C ASN A 228 -17.75 12.73 -2.34
N PHE A 229 -18.86 12.04 -2.47
CA PHE A 229 -18.97 10.86 -3.32
C PHE A 229 -19.81 11.18 -4.54
N LYS A 230 -19.34 10.75 -5.71
CA LYS A 230 -20.09 10.78 -6.95
C LYS A 230 -20.14 9.36 -7.51
N VAL A 231 -21.34 8.86 -7.72
CA VAL A 231 -21.57 7.53 -8.26
C VAL A 231 -22.33 7.69 -9.58
N SER A 232 -21.79 7.11 -10.63
CA SER A 232 -22.39 7.16 -11.97
C SER A 232 -22.73 5.74 -12.42
N SER A 233 -23.91 5.60 -13.04
CA SER A 233 -24.37 4.32 -13.62
C SER A 233 -24.50 3.18 -12.59
N LEU A 234 -25.05 3.49 -11.41
CA LEU A 234 -25.23 2.50 -10.36
C LEU A 234 -26.30 1.47 -10.73
N ASP A 235 -25.93 0.20 -10.80
CA ASP A 235 -26.90 -0.89 -10.82
C ASP A 235 -27.37 -1.19 -9.38
N VAL A 236 -28.57 -0.71 -9.06
CA VAL A 236 -29.17 -0.87 -7.72
C VAL A 236 -29.42 -2.35 -7.38
N ALA A 237 -29.61 -3.21 -8.37
CA ALA A 237 -29.81 -4.63 -8.16
C ALA A 237 -28.51 -5.33 -7.71
N GLU A 238 -27.36 -4.88 -8.21
CA GLU A 238 -26.07 -5.36 -7.74
C GLU A 238 -25.71 -4.84 -6.34
N LEU A 239 -26.03 -3.58 -6.05
CA LEU A 239 -25.80 -3.03 -4.71
C LEU A 239 -26.55 -3.79 -3.61
N ALA A 240 -27.77 -4.20 -3.89
CA ALA A 240 -28.57 -5.01 -2.98
C ALA A 240 -27.95 -6.38 -2.65
N ARG A 241 -27.09 -6.90 -3.52
CA ARG A 241 -26.34 -8.15 -3.28
C ARG A 241 -25.10 -7.92 -2.41
N ILE A 242 -24.52 -6.71 -2.45
CA ILE A 242 -23.27 -6.37 -1.73
C ILE A 242 -23.56 -5.99 -0.28
N VAL A 243 -24.69 -5.34 -0.01
CA VAL A 243 -25.09 -4.88 1.33
C VAL A 243 -26.31 -5.69 1.80
N PRO A 244 -26.13 -6.79 2.52
CA PRO A 244 -27.24 -7.54 3.08
C PRO A 244 -28.07 -6.65 4.01
N GLY A 245 -29.35 -6.46 3.70
CA GLY A 245 -30.27 -5.64 4.49
C GLY A 245 -30.52 -4.22 3.98
N ALA A 246 -29.86 -3.79 2.91
CA ALA A 246 -30.18 -2.52 2.27
C ALA A 246 -31.52 -2.60 1.51
N GLN A 247 -32.55 -1.99 2.05
CA GLN A 247 -33.85 -1.82 1.36
C GLN A 247 -33.83 -0.56 0.49
N PHE A 248 -33.54 -0.72 -0.78
CA PHE A 248 -33.64 0.39 -1.73
C PHE A 248 -35.11 0.60 -2.15
N ARG A 249 -35.67 1.73 -1.74
CA ARG A 249 -37.01 2.13 -2.15
C ARG A 249 -36.93 2.59 -3.62
N LYS A 250 -37.65 1.92 -4.51
CA LYS A 250 -37.80 2.39 -5.90
C LYS A 250 -38.33 3.82 -5.89
N PRO A 251 -37.72 4.77 -6.62
CA PRO A 251 -38.37 6.06 -6.83
C PRO A 251 -39.70 5.85 -7.52
N ALA A 252 -40.76 6.45 -6.98
CA ALA A 252 -42.04 6.48 -7.58
C ALA A 252 -41.92 7.25 -8.93
N HIS A 253 -42.25 6.59 -10.02
CA HIS A 253 -42.35 7.26 -11.30
C HIS A 253 -43.51 8.27 -11.20
N CYS A 254 -43.20 9.56 -11.36
CA CYS A 254 -44.14 10.59 -11.76
C CYS A 254 -44.20 10.62 -13.28
#